data_d7e50f8ae9f2c75ba9ba93abc8dcee87
#
_entry.id   d7e50f8ae9f2c75ba9ba93abc8dcee87
#
_cell.length_a   1.000
_cell.length_b   1.000
_cell.length_c   1.000
_cell.angle_alpha   90.00
_cell.angle_beta   90.00
_cell.angle_gamma   90.00
#
_symmetry.space_group_name_H-M   'P 1'
#
loop_
_entity.id
_entity.type
_entity.pdbx_description
1 polymer ?
#
loop_
_entity_poly.entity_id
_entity_poly.type
_entity_poly.pdbx_seq_one_letter_code
_entity_poly.pdbx_strand_id
1 'polypeptide(L)'
;MKILTLFIIVSIFSLTSFSQEWPDWRGEKRDAVWDETGIVERFSTAEMSPEWRVPVGPGYTGPTVFNGKVYLMDRLEDPEPAERVLCFDAATGNQVWQHTYECIYSGIGYQAGPRASVVIDDGKAYSLGSMGNLFCFDAENGMVIWEKDLNNVYKINMPIWGIASTPLIVDEKIIVHASASDNACVIAFNKNTGEEIWRNLADRAGYSAPILIEKNGTRVVVNWTEHSLSGLNPETGEVYWRFPWETGSGMSISTPVLYNDYIFVSAFYSGSLLVKLSDDYTKAEKIWQRSGESERKTDALHCVINTPVILDNYIYGVDSYGELRCLELLTGDRVWEDQTAVDRGRWANIHFIQKEDKTWMFNEHGELIISELSPEGFYEISRTKIIEPTKKQLPRGVTWAHPAFANRHVFIRNDKEMVCIDLSEN
;
A
#
# COMPACT_ATOMS: atom_id res chain seq x y z
N MET A 1 14.69 -15.85 70.04
CA MET A 1 15.35 -15.62 68.74
C MET A 1 14.34 -15.91 67.67
N LYS A 2 13.66 -14.87 67.09
CA LYS A 2 12.64 -15.01 66.03
C LYS A 2 13.35 -14.87 64.72
N ILE A 3 13.31 -15.92 63.90
CA ILE A 3 13.85 -15.91 62.54
C ILE A 3 12.78 -15.28 61.63
N LEU A 4 13.12 -14.15 61.03
CA LEU A 4 12.29 -13.45 60.05
C LEU A 4 12.63 -13.98 58.65
N THR A 5 11.75 -14.78 58.10
CA THR A 5 11.92 -15.31 56.74
C THR A 5 11.45 -14.23 55.74
N LEU A 6 12.39 -13.66 54.99
CA LEU A 6 12.15 -12.68 53.96
C LEU A 6 11.74 -13.43 52.65
N PHE A 7 10.47 -13.29 52.23
CA PHE A 7 10.02 -13.75 50.93
C PHE A 7 10.35 -12.69 49.87
N ILE A 8 11.30 -12.99 48.99
CA ILE A 8 11.56 -12.19 47.78
C ILE A 8 10.56 -12.63 46.73
N ILE A 9 9.58 -11.77 46.43
CA ILE A 9 8.69 -11.93 45.28
C ILE A 9 9.46 -11.45 44.05
N VAL A 10 9.93 -12.38 43.21
CA VAL A 10 10.47 -12.08 41.89
C VAL A 10 9.28 -11.93 40.97
N SER A 11 8.93 -10.68 40.64
CA SER A 11 7.98 -10.37 39.61
C SER A 11 8.65 -10.64 38.25
N ILE A 12 8.30 -11.76 37.63
CA ILE A 12 8.65 -12.04 36.22
C ILE A 12 7.75 -11.14 35.37
N PHE A 13 8.28 -10.01 34.92
CA PHE A 13 7.68 -9.26 33.82
C PHE A 13 7.86 -10.13 32.55
N SER A 14 6.83 -10.83 32.14
CA SER A 14 6.75 -11.35 30.81
C SER A 14 6.71 -10.15 29.86
N LEU A 15 7.80 -9.89 29.16
CA LEU A 15 7.80 -9.03 27.99
C LEU A 15 6.89 -9.75 26.96
N THR A 16 5.64 -9.35 26.90
CA THR A 16 4.78 -9.72 25.77
C THR A 16 5.39 -9.03 24.57
N SER A 17 6.09 -9.80 23.73
CA SER A 17 6.45 -9.36 22.40
C SER A 17 5.13 -9.05 21.68
N PHE A 18 4.85 -7.79 21.43
CA PHE A 18 3.73 -7.42 20.57
C PHE A 18 4.12 -7.82 19.16
N SER A 19 3.45 -8.84 18.64
CA SER A 19 3.49 -9.20 17.23
C SER A 19 2.65 -8.17 16.48
N GLN A 20 3.26 -7.50 15.52
CA GLN A 20 2.53 -6.56 14.66
C GLN A 20 1.87 -7.34 13.52
N GLU A 21 0.66 -6.93 13.17
CA GLU A 21 -0.10 -7.40 12.04
C GLU A 21 0.04 -6.43 10.85
N TRP A 22 -0.24 -6.93 9.64
CA TRP A 22 -0.24 -6.13 8.40
C TRP A 22 -1.52 -6.36 7.61
N PRO A 23 -2.69 -6.01 8.18
CA PRO A 23 -4.01 -6.43 7.67
C PRO A 23 -4.47 -5.70 6.42
N ASP A 24 -3.76 -4.65 6.01
CA ASP A 24 -4.16 -3.74 4.93
C ASP A 24 -2.95 -3.31 4.09
N TRP A 25 -3.22 -2.63 3.00
CA TRP A 25 -2.25 -1.94 2.17
C TRP A 25 -1.36 -1.00 3.01
N ARG A 26 -0.05 -1.25 3.00
CA ARG A 26 0.94 -0.50 3.80
C ARG A 26 0.72 -0.56 5.32
N GLY A 27 0.14 -1.64 5.84
CA GLY A 27 -0.09 -1.85 7.26
C GLY A 27 -1.42 -1.29 7.78
N GLU A 28 -1.67 -1.46 9.05
CA GLU A 28 -2.96 -1.16 9.70
C GLU A 28 -3.45 0.27 9.46
N LYS A 29 -2.54 1.25 9.48
CA LYS A 29 -2.84 2.69 9.30
C LYS A 29 -2.55 3.21 7.89
N ARG A 30 -2.13 2.35 6.97
CA ARG A 30 -1.72 2.69 5.60
C ARG A 30 -0.54 3.68 5.52
N ASP A 31 0.25 3.77 6.57
CA ASP A 31 1.40 4.68 6.71
C ASP A 31 2.75 3.98 6.45
N ALA A 32 2.76 2.67 6.34
CA ALA A 32 3.95 1.82 6.21
C ALA A 32 4.91 1.92 7.41
N VAL A 33 4.35 2.08 8.61
CA VAL A 33 5.10 2.04 9.87
C VAL A 33 5.14 0.61 10.39
N TRP A 34 6.35 0.17 10.78
CA TRP A 34 6.61 -1.15 11.35
C TRP A 34 7.25 -1.02 12.73
N ASP A 35 6.46 -1.29 13.78
CA ASP A 35 6.83 -1.03 15.17
C ASP A 35 7.32 -2.26 15.95
N GLU A 36 7.57 -3.41 15.30
CA GLU A 36 8.05 -4.60 15.98
C GLU A 36 9.48 -4.44 16.51
N THR A 37 9.76 -5.11 17.63
CA THR A 37 11.08 -5.15 18.26
C THR A 37 11.76 -6.50 18.06
N GLY A 38 13.09 -6.58 18.30
CA GLY A 38 13.86 -7.81 18.11
C GLY A 38 14.08 -8.13 16.63
N ILE A 39 14.31 -7.09 15.83
CA ILE A 39 14.55 -7.13 14.39
C ILE A 39 16.03 -6.86 14.12
N VAL A 40 16.60 -7.54 13.14
CA VAL A 40 17.98 -7.31 12.72
C VAL A 40 18.24 -5.84 12.38
N GLU A 41 19.29 -5.27 12.94
CA GLU A 41 19.72 -3.89 12.63
C GLU A 41 20.62 -3.81 11.39
N ARG A 42 21.12 -4.94 10.94
CA ARG A 42 22.00 -5.06 9.77
C ARG A 42 21.92 -6.47 9.19
N PHE A 43 21.84 -6.58 7.87
CA PHE A 43 21.94 -7.87 7.20
C PHE A 43 23.38 -8.38 7.22
N SER A 44 23.54 -9.65 7.54
CA SER A 44 24.84 -10.33 7.62
C SER A 44 25.27 -10.98 6.29
N THR A 45 24.34 -11.13 5.35
CA THR A 45 24.55 -11.80 4.06
C THR A 45 23.99 -10.95 2.92
N ALA A 46 24.59 -11.08 1.73
CA ALA A 46 24.11 -10.43 0.50
C ALA A 46 22.79 -11.05 -0.02
N GLU A 47 22.43 -12.23 0.43
CA GLU A 47 21.19 -12.92 0.10
C GLU A 47 20.69 -13.70 1.32
N MET A 48 19.38 -13.57 1.61
CA MET A 48 18.72 -14.32 2.67
C MET A 48 17.88 -15.46 2.07
N SER A 49 17.97 -16.62 2.72
CA SER A 49 17.15 -17.77 2.35
C SER A 49 15.77 -17.64 2.99
N PRO A 50 14.69 -17.89 2.23
CA PRO A 50 13.35 -17.90 2.81
C PRO A 50 13.15 -19.09 3.74
N GLU A 51 12.36 -18.92 4.80
CA GLU A 51 11.86 -20.01 5.62
C GLU A 51 10.95 -20.92 4.82
N TRP A 52 10.11 -20.30 3.98
CA TRP A 52 9.30 -21.02 3.02
C TRP A 52 9.09 -20.21 1.74
N ARG A 53 8.78 -20.92 0.67
CA ARG A 53 8.31 -20.34 -0.60
C ARG A 53 7.17 -21.17 -1.15
N VAL A 54 6.19 -20.48 -1.74
CA VAL A 54 5.00 -21.12 -2.33
C VAL A 54 4.76 -20.59 -3.74
N PRO A 55 4.32 -21.43 -4.68
CA PRO A 55 4.00 -20.98 -6.03
C PRO A 55 2.73 -20.12 -6.01
N VAL A 56 2.76 -18.99 -6.72
CA VAL A 56 1.61 -18.14 -7.00
C VAL A 56 1.58 -17.74 -8.47
N GLY A 57 0.44 -17.31 -8.97
CA GLY A 57 0.30 -16.71 -10.30
C GLY A 57 0.79 -15.28 -10.34
N PRO A 58 0.84 -14.63 -11.52
CA PRO A 58 1.23 -13.24 -11.65
C PRO A 58 0.21 -12.27 -11.03
N GLY A 59 0.67 -11.05 -10.71
CA GLY A 59 -0.13 -9.97 -10.13
C GLY A 59 0.72 -8.87 -9.52
N TYR A 60 0.08 -7.78 -9.13
CA TYR A 60 0.74 -6.60 -8.56
C TYR A 60 0.43 -6.40 -7.08
N THR A 61 -0.52 -7.17 -6.53
CA THR A 61 -0.93 -7.05 -5.11
C THR A 61 0.23 -7.39 -4.19
N GLY A 62 0.42 -6.60 -3.14
CA GLY A 62 1.20 -7.01 -1.99
C GLY A 62 0.40 -7.97 -1.10
N PRO A 63 1.07 -8.89 -0.38
CA PRO A 63 0.42 -9.70 0.64
C PRO A 63 -0.07 -8.83 1.81
N THR A 64 -1.06 -9.36 2.55
CA THR A 64 -1.47 -8.87 3.86
C THR A 64 -1.43 -9.99 4.86
N VAL A 65 -1.18 -9.66 6.12
CA VAL A 65 -0.95 -10.65 7.19
C VAL A 65 -1.82 -10.33 8.38
N PHE A 66 -2.61 -11.31 8.82
CA PHE A 66 -3.44 -11.17 9.99
C PHE A 66 -3.73 -12.53 10.64
N ASN A 67 -3.65 -12.56 11.97
CA ASN A 67 -3.97 -13.74 12.79
C ASN A 67 -3.28 -15.03 12.30
N GLY A 68 -1.96 -14.93 12.03
CA GLY A 68 -1.15 -16.05 11.57
C GLY A 68 -1.44 -16.54 10.14
N LYS A 69 -2.11 -15.74 9.32
CA LYS A 69 -2.43 -16.03 7.92
C LYS A 69 -1.92 -14.94 6.99
N VAL A 70 -1.55 -15.34 5.79
CA VAL A 70 -1.14 -14.45 4.69
C VAL A 70 -2.16 -14.52 3.57
N TYR A 71 -2.65 -13.37 3.14
CA TYR A 71 -3.64 -13.26 2.08
C TYR A 71 -3.03 -12.59 0.85
N LEU A 72 -3.39 -13.08 -0.32
CA LEU A 72 -2.87 -12.59 -1.59
C LEU A 72 -3.91 -12.77 -2.69
N MET A 73 -3.84 -11.93 -3.72
CA MET A 73 -4.55 -12.18 -4.98
C MET A 73 -3.55 -12.45 -6.10
N ASP A 74 -3.93 -13.31 -7.03
CA ASP A 74 -3.18 -13.59 -8.26
C ASP A 74 -4.10 -13.89 -9.44
N ARG A 75 -3.51 -14.13 -10.60
CA ARG A 75 -4.22 -14.46 -11.84
C ARG A 75 -3.79 -15.79 -12.42
N LEU A 76 -4.76 -16.51 -12.97
CA LEU A 76 -4.55 -17.63 -13.89
C LEU A 76 -4.91 -17.18 -15.32
N GLU A 77 -4.12 -17.62 -16.30
CA GLU A 77 -4.41 -17.42 -17.74
C GLU A 77 -4.92 -18.71 -18.37
N ASP A 78 -4.49 -19.86 -17.87
CA ASP A 78 -4.83 -21.20 -18.33
C ASP A 78 -5.37 -22.06 -17.15
N PRO A 79 -6.31 -23.00 -17.37
CA PRO A 79 -7.02 -23.28 -18.62
C PRO A 79 -8.11 -22.25 -18.96
N GLU A 80 -8.63 -21.52 -17.97
CA GLU A 80 -9.61 -20.46 -18.09
C GLU A 80 -9.12 -19.21 -17.37
N PRO A 81 -9.31 -17.99 -17.97
CA PRO A 81 -8.89 -16.74 -17.33
C PRO A 81 -9.62 -16.51 -16.00
N ALA A 82 -8.87 -16.40 -14.91
CA ALA A 82 -9.43 -16.26 -13.58
C ALA A 82 -8.55 -15.38 -12.69
N GLU A 83 -9.16 -14.74 -11.69
CA GLU A 83 -8.44 -14.23 -10.52
C GLU A 83 -8.67 -15.17 -9.34
N ARG A 84 -7.69 -15.25 -8.44
CA ARG A 84 -7.79 -16.01 -7.20
C ARG A 84 -7.55 -15.13 -6.01
N VAL A 85 -8.27 -15.42 -4.94
CA VAL A 85 -7.95 -14.98 -3.58
C VAL A 85 -7.39 -16.18 -2.83
N LEU A 86 -6.20 -16.04 -2.28
CA LEU A 86 -5.41 -17.11 -1.68
C LEU A 86 -5.16 -16.78 -0.20
N CYS A 87 -5.23 -17.77 0.64
CA CYS A 87 -4.86 -17.69 2.06
C CYS A 87 -3.88 -18.80 2.39
N PHE A 88 -2.79 -18.43 3.06
CA PHE A 88 -1.73 -19.33 3.50
C PHE A 88 -1.53 -19.21 5.01
N ASP A 89 -1.09 -20.27 5.64
CA ASP A 89 -0.56 -20.22 7.01
C ASP A 89 0.78 -19.46 7.02
N ALA A 90 0.90 -18.44 7.84
CA ALA A 90 2.05 -17.56 7.85
C ALA A 90 3.36 -18.23 8.28
N ALA A 91 3.27 -19.24 9.17
CA ALA A 91 4.45 -19.93 9.69
C ALA A 91 4.98 -21.00 8.73
N THR A 92 4.11 -21.62 7.93
CA THR A 92 4.48 -22.80 7.14
C THR A 92 4.37 -22.60 5.63
N GLY A 93 3.68 -21.58 5.18
CA GLY A 93 3.35 -21.37 3.77
C GLY A 93 2.30 -22.35 3.23
N ASN A 94 1.72 -23.22 4.06
CA ASN A 94 0.69 -24.14 3.60
C ASN A 94 -0.59 -23.39 3.22
N GLN A 95 -1.16 -23.72 2.06
CA GLN A 95 -2.42 -23.12 1.65
C GLN A 95 -3.55 -23.55 2.58
N VAL A 96 -4.26 -22.57 3.16
CA VAL A 96 -5.42 -22.79 4.03
C VAL A 96 -6.69 -22.86 3.21
N TRP A 97 -6.91 -21.87 2.33
CA TRP A 97 -8.04 -21.85 1.41
C TRP A 97 -7.71 -21.02 0.15
N GLN A 98 -8.53 -21.19 -0.86
CA GLN A 98 -8.55 -20.34 -2.05
C GLN A 98 -9.99 -20.17 -2.56
N HIS A 99 -10.24 -19.02 -3.17
CA HIS A 99 -11.42 -18.76 -3.96
C HIS A 99 -11.00 -18.37 -5.38
N THR A 100 -11.61 -19.00 -6.38
CA THR A 100 -11.31 -18.77 -7.80
C THR A 100 -12.57 -18.32 -8.51
N TYR A 101 -12.50 -17.25 -9.29
CA TYR A 101 -13.61 -16.76 -10.08
C TYR A 101 -13.15 -16.39 -11.50
N GLU A 102 -14.04 -16.62 -12.47
CA GLU A 102 -13.78 -16.23 -13.85
C GLU A 102 -13.55 -14.71 -13.94
N CYS A 103 -12.46 -14.30 -14.60
CA CYS A 103 -12.13 -12.89 -14.78
C CYS A 103 -11.40 -12.66 -16.11
N ILE A 104 -12.16 -12.28 -17.12
CA ILE A 104 -11.65 -11.95 -18.44
C ILE A 104 -11.22 -10.48 -18.46
N TYR A 105 -9.93 -10.22 -18.63
CA TYR A 105 -9.41 -8.87 -18.76
C TYR A 105 -9.71 -8.31 -20.12
N SER A 106 -10.47 -7.22 -20.16
CA SER A 106 -10.86 -6.52 -21.38
C SER A 106 -10.59 -5.03 -21.25
N GLY A 107 -9.92 -4.45 -22.25
CA GLY A 107 -9.68 -3.00 -22.33
C GLY A 107 -8.68 -2.44 -21.31
N ILE A 108 -7.92 -3.27 -20.61
CA ILE A 108 -6.91 -2.85 -19.67
C ILE A 108 -5.49 -3.23 -20.12
N GLY A 109 -4.52 -2.40 -19.75
CA GLY A 109 -3.09 -2.65 -19.92
C GLY A 109 -2.47 -3.37 -18.71
N TYR A 110 -1.24 -3.85 -18.86
CA TYR A 110 -0.50 -4.55 -17.79
C TYR A 110 -1.31 -5.70 -17.17
N GLN A 111 -1.66 -6.66 -18.00
CA GLN A 111 -2.61 -7.73 -17.69
C GLN A 111 -2.05 -8.85 -16.80
N ALA A 112 -0.97 -8.63 -16.06
CA ALA A 112 -0.39 -9.70 -15.25
C ALA A 112 -1.33 -10.18 -14.13
N GLY A 113 -2.14 -9.30 -13.54
CA GLY A 113 -3.09 -9.74 -12.52
C GLY A 113 -3.67 -8.63 -11.66
N PRO A 114 -4.33 -8.98 -10.55
CA PRO A 114 -4.96 -8.04 -9.62
C PRO A 114 -3.95 -7.10 -8.96
N ARG A 115 -4.45 -5.94 -8.51
CA ARG A 115 -3.64 -4.83 -8.04
C ARG A 115 -3.95 -4.41 -6.60
N ALA A 116 -5.21 -4.45 -6.21
CA ALA A 116 -5.65 -4.12 -4.85
C ALA A 116 -5.26 -5.24 -3.88
N SER A 117 -4.68 -4.91 -2.74
CA SER A 117 -4.41 -5.88 -1.68
C SER A 117 -5.72 -6.34 -1.03
N VAL A 118 -5.71 -7.54 -0.48
CA VAL A 118 -6.81 -8.03 0.37
C VAL A 118 -6.80 -7.24 1.68
N VAL A 119 -7.95 -6.82 2.16
CA VAL A 119 -8.08 -6.11 3.45
C VAL A 119 -8.73 -7.04 4.45
N ILE A 120 -8.17 -7.12 5.65
CA ILE A 120 -8.69 -7.97 6.72
C ILE A 120 -9.23 -7.08 7.84
N ASP A 121 -10.49 -7.30 8.20
CA ASP A 121 -11.15 -6.60 9.29
C ASP A 121 -12.23 -7.47 9.93
N ASP A 122 -12.26 -7.51 11.26
CA ASP A 122 -13.29 -8.21 12.06
C ASP A 122 -13.58 -9.65 11.57
N GLY A 123 -12.51 -10.43 11.33
CA GLY A 123 -12.63 -11.82 10.88
C GLY A 123 -13.11 -11.99 9.44
N LYS A 124 -13.17 -10.92 8.67
CA LYS A 124 -13.54 -10.92 7.25
C LYS A 124 -12.37 -10.50 6.37
N ALA A 125 -12.32 -11.06 5.17
CA ALA A 125 -11.38 -10.70 4.12
C ALA A 125 -12.13 -10.06 2.94
N TYR A 126 -11.66 -8.89 2.51
CA TYR A 126 -12.25 -8.15 1.40
C TYR A 126 -11.28 -8.09 0.25
N SER A 127 -11.71 -8.48 -0.93
CA SER A 127 -10.91 -8.40 -2.15
C SER A 127 -11.61 -7.62 -3.24
N LEU A 128 -10.82 -6.90 -4.05
CA LEU A 128 -11.31 -6.14 -5.20
C LEU A 128 -10.48 -6.49 -6.42
N GLY A 129 -11.11 -7.20 -7.36
CA GLY A 129 -10.49 -7.62 -8.61
C GLY A 129 -10.33 -6.49 -9.62
N SER A 130 -9.45 -6.68 -10.59
CA SER A 130 -9.12 -5.67 -11.61
C SER A 130 -10.29 -5.26 -12.49
N MET A 131 -11.30 -6.11 -12.62
CA MET A 131 -12.50 -5.84 -13.43
C MET A 131 -13.70 -5.37 -12.59
N GLY A 132 -13.51 -5.16 -11.27
CA GLY A 132 -14.54 -4.64 -10.36
C GLY A 132 -15.30 -5.72 -9.59
N ASN A 133 -14.76 -6.91 -9.50
CA ASN A 133 -15.33 -7.99 -8.67
C ASN A 133 -14.96 -7.76 -7.20
N LEU A 134 -15.93 -7.39 -6.39
CA LEU A 134 -15.78 -7.12 -4.96
C LEU A 134 -16.38 -8.28 -4.16
N PHE A 135 -15.57 -8.87 -3.28
CA PHE A 135 -15.97 -9.97 -2.41
C PHE A 135 -15.73 -9.67 -0.94
N CYS A 136 -16.58 -10.23 -0.10
CA CYS A 136 -16.36 -10.39 1.33
C CYS A 136 -16.37 -11.88 1.67
N PHE A 137 -15.32 -12.34 2.32
CA PHE A 137 -15.16 -13.73 2.77
C PHE A 137 -15.10 -13.80 4.28
N ASP A 138 -15.46 -14.96 4.82
CA ASP A 138 -14.95 -15.39 6.11
C ASP A 138 -13.43 -15.60 6.00
N ALA A 139 -12.64 -14.84 6.77
CA ALA A 139 -11.19 -14.84 6.67
C ALA A 139 -10.57 -16.18 7.09
N GLU A 140 -11.27 -16.98 7.94
CA GLU A 140 -10.76 -18.24 8.45
C GLU A 140 -10.82 -19.36 7.40
N ASN A 141 -11.92 -19.44 6.63
CA ASN A 141 -12.21 -20.57 5.76
C ASN A 141 -12.47 -20.23 4.29
N GLY A 142 -12.49 -18.93 3.92
CA GLY A 142 -12.69 -18.47 2.54
C GLY A 142 -14.12 -18.59 2.02
N MET A 143 -15.12 -18.83 2.89
CA MET A 143 -16.51 -18.86 2.48
C MET A 143 -16.98 -17.46 2.09
N VAL A 144 -17.59 -17.32 0.91
CA VAL A 144 -18.16 -16.05 0.44
C VAL A 144 -19.34 -15.67 1.32
N ILE A 145 -19.28 -14.50 1.96
CA ILE A 145 -20.37 -13.91 2.74
C ILE A 145 -21.28 -13.11 1.82
N TRP A 146 -20.68 -12.25 0.98
CA TRP A 146 -21.36 -11.53 -0.08
C TRP A 146 -20.40 -11.19 -1.22
N GLU A 147 -20.95 -10.93 -2.40
CA GLU A 147 -20.21 -10.54 -3.59
C GLU A 147 -20.94 -9.44 -4.37
N LYS A 148 -20.21 -8.69 -5.16
CA LYS A 148 -20.74 -7.65 -6.03
C LYS A 148 -19.88 -7.45 -7.27
N ASP A 149 -20.49 -7.56 -8.43
CA ASP A 149 -19.88 -7.14 -9.70
C ASP A 149 -20.15 -5.63 -9.91
N LEU A 150 -19.17 -4.81 -9.52
CA LEU A 150 -19.29 -3.34 -9.62
C LEU A 150 -19.43 -2.90 -11.07
N ASN A 151 -18.75 -3.58 -12.01
CA ASN A 151 -18.83 -3.23 -13.43
C ASN A 151 -20.24 -3.46 -13.98
N ASN A 152 -20.87 -4.58 -13.64
CA ASN A 152 -22.22 -4.86 -14.08
C ASN A 152 -23.25 -3.92 -13.45
N VAL A 153 -23.12 -3.63 -12.16
CA VAL A 153 -24.10 -2.79 -11.42
C VAL A 153 -23.97 -1.32 -11.78
N TYR A 154 -22.73 -0.77 -11.81
CA TYR A 154 -22.49 0.67 -11.94
C TYR A 154 -22.00 1.11 -13.31
N LYS A 155 -21.75 0.17 -14.25
CA LYS A 155 -21.23 0.47 -15.59
C LYS A 155 -19.93 1.28 -15.52
N ILE A 156 -18.92 0.66 -14.94
CA ILE A 156 -17.60 1.28 -14.70
C ILE A 156 -17.02 1.83 -16.01
N ASN A 157 -16.57 3.09 -15.96
CA ASN A 157 -15.66 3.61 -16.96
C ASN A 157 -14.26 3.08 -16.66
N MET A 158 -13.95 1.91 -17.21
CA MET A 158 -12.78 1.13 -16.82
C MET A 158 -11.48 1.94 -16.97
N PRO A 159 -10.70 2.14 -15.87
CA PRO A 159 -9.40 2.78 -15.96
C PRO A 159 -8.43 1.97 -16.85
N ILE A 160 -7.44 2.63 -17.45
CA ILE A 160 -6.50 2.02 -18.41
C ILE A 160 -5.81 0.76 -17.83
N TRP A 161 -5.60 0.70 -16.53
CA TRP A 161 -4.98 -0.43 -15.84
C TRP A 161 -5.97 -1.19 -14.94
N GLY A 162 -7.27 -1.05 -15.15
CA GLY A 162 -8.31 -1.70 -14.35
C GLY A 162 -8.50 -1.04 -12.98
N ILE A 163 -9.30 -1.64 -12.13
CA ILE A 163 -9.49 -1.20 -10.75
C ILE A 163 -8.27 -1.64 -9.93
N ALA A 164 -7.68 -0.71 -9.17
CA ALA A 164 -6.42 -0.94 -8.46
C ALA A 164 -6.40 -0.40 -7.03
N SER A 165 -7.29 0.54 -6.70
CA SER A 165 -7.34 1.14 -5.37
C SER A 165 -7.76 0.11 -4.33
N THR A 166 -6.92 -0.16 -3.34
CA THR A 166 -7.27 -1.03 -2.21
C THR A 166 -8.43 -0.43 -1.43
N PRO A 167 -9.53 -1.19 -1.19
CA PRO A 167 -10.67 -0.73 -0.42
C PRO A 167 -10.29 -0.23 0.97
N LEU A 168 -10.95 0.80 1.48
CA LEU A 168 -10.74 1.32 2.83
C LEU A 168 -11.90 0.90 3.74
N ILE A 169 -11.60 0.30 4.89
CA ILE A 169 -12.59 0.02 5.93
C ILE A 169 -12.66 1.21 6.89
N VAL A 170 -13.87 1.68 7.14
CA VAL A 170 -14.18 2.70 8.15
C VAL A 170 -15.43 2.27 8.92
N ASP A 171 -15.27 1.83 10.15
CA ASP A 171 -16.35 1.26 10.98
C ASP A 171 -17.11 0.14 10.26
N GLU A 172 -18.41 0.33 9.99
CA GLU A 172 -19.25 -0.61 9.27
C GLU A 172 -19.25 -0.42 7.75
N LYS A 173 -18.31 0.37 7.20
CA LYS A 173 -18.27 0.69 5.78
C LYS A 173 -17.02 0.16 5.11
N ILE A 174 -17.18 -0.29 3.86
CA ILE A 174 -16.09 -0.52 2.91
C ILE A 174 -16.21 0.52 1.79
N ILE A 175 -15.18 1.34 1.61
CA ILE A 175 -15.14 2.44 0.64
C ILE A 175 -14.24 2.02 -0.52
N VAL A 176 -14.76 2.09 -1.73
CA VAL A 176 -14.08 1.66 -2.96
C VAL A 176 -14.08 2.75 -4.02
N HIS A 177 -13.06 2.77 -4.87
CA HIS A 177 -13.03 3.56 -6.11
C HIS A 177 -13.57 2.69 -7.25
N ALA A 178 -14.76 3.02 -7.75
CA ALA A 178 -15.44 2.26 -8.78
C ALA A 178 -15.37 2.89 -10.18
N SER A 179 -15.01 4.18 -10.30
CA SER A 179 -14.95 4.88 -11.61
C SER A 179 -16.26 4.84 -12.40
N ALA A 180 -17.40 4.81 -11.71
CA ALA A 180 -18.70 4.67 -12.34
C ALA A 180 -19.34 6.03 -12.66
N SER A 181 -20.29 6.03 -13.59
CA SER A 181 -21.10 7.20 -13.92
C SER A 181 -21.98 7.63 -12.74
N ASP A 182 -22.66 8.76 -12.87
CA ASP A 182 -23.68 9.24 -11.93
C ASP A 182 -23.18 9.48 -10.50
N ASN A 183 -22.06 10.20 -10.38
CA ASN A 183 -21.40 10.50 -9.10
C ASN A 183 -21.02 9.24 -8.30
N ALA A 184 -20.60 8.20 -8.96
CA ALA A 184 -20.26 6.94 -8.36
C ALA A 184 -18.76 6.56 -8.57
N CYS A 185 -17.86 7.55 -8.55
CA CYS A 185 -16.43 7.28 -8.54
C CYS A 185 -16.01 6.64 -7.22
N VAL A 186 -16.52 7.14 -6.09
CA VAL A 186 -16.28 6.62 -4.75
C VAL A 186 -17.60 6.15 -4.17
N ILE A 187 -17.64 4.90 -3.71
CA ILE A 187 -18.85 4.27 -3.17
C ILE A 187 -18.52 3.65 -1.82
N ALA A 188 -19.39 3.85 -0.84
CA ALA A 188 -19.35 3.14 0.43
C ALA A 188 -20.48 2.11 0.50
N PHE A 189 -20.11 0.90 0.84
CA PHE A 189 -21.04 -0.19 1.13
C PHE A 189 -20.99 -0.56 2.61
N ASN A 190 -22.06 -1.14 3.14
CA ASN A 190 -21.99 -1.82 4.41
C ASN A 190 -21.05 -3.02 4.30
N LYS A 191 -20.00 -3.08 5.13
CA LYS A 191 -18.98 -4.12 5.07
C LYS A 191 -19.52 -5.53 5.32
N ASN A 192 -20.66 -5.65 6.02
CA ASN A 192 -21.26 -6.95 6.39
C ASN A 192 -22.28 -7.46 5.37
N THR A 193 -22.97 -6.57 4.65
CA THR A 193 -24.06 -6.95 3.73
C THR A 193 -23.79 -6.64 2.26
N GLY A 194 -22.80 -5.78 1.97
CA GLY A 194 -22.54 -5.27 0.62
C GLY A 194 -23.59 -4.27 0.12
N GLU A 195 -24.54 -3.84 0.96
CA GLU A 195 -25.54 -2.81 0.59
C GLU A 195 -24.90 -1.44 0.48
N GLU A 196 -25.28 -0.67 -0.57
CA GLU A 196 -24.78 0.71 -0.76
C GLU A 196 -25.31 1.62 0.33
N ILE A 197 -24.40 2.41 0.96
CA ILE A 197 -24.72 3.43 1.95
C ILE A 197 -24.74 4.80 1.31
N TRP A 198 -23.65 5.16 0.61
CA TRP A 198 -23.53 6.41 -0.13
C TRP A 198 -22.59 6.26 -1.31
N ARG A 199 -22.68 7.19 -2.26
CA ARG A 199 -21.75 7.35 -3.38
C ARG A 199 -21.56 8.83 -3.69
N ASN A 200 -20.35 9.20 -4.14
CA ASN A 200 -20.03 10.56 -4.55
C ASN A 200 -18.87 10.60 -5.55
N LEU A 201 -18.58 11.79 -6.02
CA LEU A 201 -17.62 12.21 -7.04
C LEU A 201 -17.98 11.74 -8.46
N ALA A 202 -18.04 12.72 -9.35
CA ALA A 202 -18.20 12.51 -10.80
C ALA A 202 -16.85 12.33 -11.51
N ASP A 203 -15.82 11.92 -10.78
CA ASP A 203 -14.47 11.71 -11.27
C ASP A 203 -14.33 10.34 -11.96
N ARG A 204 -13.21 10.13 -12.64
CA ARG A 204 -12.73 8.78 -12.95
C ARG A 204 -11.83 8.31 -11.82
N ALA A 205 -11.86 7.02 -11.53
CA ALA A 205 -10.98 6.47 -10.52
C ALA A 205 -9.51 6.59 -10.95
N GLY A 206 -8.66 6.99 -10.00
CA GLY A 206 -7.25 6.73 -10.06
C GLY A 206 -6.93 5.34 -9.49
N TYR A 207 -5.69 5.14 -9.09
CA TYR A 207 -5.18 3.87 -8.56
C TYR A 207 -4.75 3.98 -7.10
N SER A 208 -4.79 5.18 -6.55
CA SER A 208 -4.38 5.50 -5.19
C SER A 208 -5.32 4.88 -4.17
N ALA A 209 -4.78 4.24 -3.16
CA ALA A 209 -5.57 3.80 -2.01
C ALA A 209 -5.99 5.01 -1.16
N PRO A 210 -7.28 5.16 -0.79
CA PRO A 210 -7.72 6.21 0.12
C PRO A 210 -7.17 5.99 1.52
N ILE A 211 -7.05 7.07 2.29
CA ILE A 211 -6.67 7.01 3.71
C ILE A 211 -7.74 7.67 4.57
N LEU A 212 -7.87 7.19 5.81
CA LEU A 212 -8.66 7.85 6.85
C LEU A 212 -7.74 8.71 7.70
N ILE A 213 -8.10 9.97 7.88
CA ILE A 213 -7.41 10.89 8.79
C ILE A 213 -8.38 11.41 9.83
N GLU A 214 -7.89 11.69 11.04
CA GLU A 214 -8.72 12.18 12.14
C GLU A 214 -8.01 13.28 12.92
N LYS A 215 -8.76 14.32 13.29
CA LYS A 215 -8.31 15.36 14.20
C LYS A 215 -9.49 15.93 14.97
N ASN A 216 -9.36 16.08 16.30
CA ASN A 216 -10.38 16.64 17.19
C ASN A 216 -11.78 16.00 17.01
N GLY A 217 -11.83 14.69 16.75
CA GLY A 217 -13.07 13.95 16.54
C GLY A 217 -13.70 14.10 15.14
N THR A 218 -13.10 14.89 14.27
CA THR A 218 -13.51 14.96 12.85
C THR A 218 -12.71 13.97 12.03
N ARG A 219 -13.41 13.11 11.30
CA ARG A 219 -12.81 12.11 10.42
C ARG A 219 -12.99 12.48 8.95
N VAL A 220 -11.98 12.28 8.16
CA VAL A 220 -11.97 12.60 6.72
C VAL A 220 -11.36 11.46 5.93
N VAL A 221 -12.08 10.99 4.92
CA VAL A 221 -11.51 10.08 3.93
C VAL A 221 -10.85 10.90 2.83
N VAL A 222 -9.54 10.79 2.72
CA VAL A 222 -8.77 11.45 1.66
C VAL A 222 -8.73 10.53 0.44
N ASN A 223 -9.29 11.02 -0.66
CA ASN A 223 -9.35 10.31 -1.94
C ASN A 223 -8.54 11.06 -2.98
N TRP A 224 -7.74 10.32 -3.74
CA TRP A 224 -7.05 10.87 -4.90
C TRP A 224 -7.45 10.12 -6.16
N THR A 225 -8.29 10.76 -6.94
CA THR A 225 -8.86 10.25 -8.19
C THR A 225 -8.02 10.73 -9.40
N GLU A 226 -8.41 10.36 -10.62
CA GLU A 226 -7.80 10.90 -11.85
C GLU A 226 -7.93 12.43 -11.92
N HIS A 227 -9.03 12.99 -11.39
CA HIS A 227 -9.41 14.39 -11.59
C HIS A 227 -9.24 15.29 -10.37
N SER A 228 -9.06 14.74 -9.17
CA SER A 228 -8.96 15.56 -7.95
C SER A 228 -8.35 14.85 -6.76
N LEU A 229 -7.72 15.64 -5.89
CA LEU A 229 -7.49 15.28 -4.49
C LEU A 229 -8.63 15.86 -3.67
N SER A 230 -9.29 15.06 -2.83
CA SER A 230 -10.47 15.47 -2.06
C SER A 230 -10.54 14.82 -0.69
N GLY A 231 -11.15 15.51 0.25
CA GLY A 231 -11.54 15.01 1.57
C GLY A 231 -13.04 14.87 1.68
N LEU A 232 -13.52 13.69 2.07
CA LEU A 232 -14.92 13.37 2.20
C LEU A 232 -15.27 12.99 3.64
N ASN A 233 -16.51 13.33 4.05
CA ASN A 233 -17.11 12.80 5.25
C ASN A 233 -17.31 11.29 5.11
N PRO A 234 -16.74 10.45 5.99
CA PRO A 234 -16.87 8.99 5.89
C PRO A 234 -18.31 8.50 6.10
N GLU A 235 -19.17 9.26 6.81
CA GLU A 235 -20.53 8.84 7.11
C GLU A 235 -21.50 9.09 5.94
N THR A 236 -21.33 10.23 5.25
CA THR A 236 -22.29 10.71 4.24
C THR A 236 -21.74 10.76 2.82
N GLY A 237 -20.42 10.68 2.65
CA GLY A 237 -19.76 10.91 1.38
C GLY A 237 -19.70 12.38 0.97
N GLU A 238 -20.18 13.32 1.81
CA GLU A 238 -20.14 14.75 1.52
C GLU A 238 -18.70 15.24 1.37
N VAL A 239 -18.46 16.08 0.36
CA VAL A 239 -17.14 16.66 0.09
C VAL A 239 -16.88 17.83 1.03
N TYR A 240 -15.91 17.71 1.92
CA TYR A 240 -15.42 18.80 2.77
C TYR A 240 -14.54 19.77 1.98
N TRP A 241 -13.61 19.24 1.18
CA TRP A 241 -12.72 20.03 0.33
C TRP A 241 -12.31 19.25 -0.91
N ARG A 242 -11.95 19.97 -1.98
CA ARG A 242 -11.53 19.38 -3.26
C ARG A 242 -10.58 20.28 -4.01
N PHE A 243 -9.48 19.72 -4.49
CA PHE A 243 -8.51 20.34 -5.40
C PHE A 243 -8.62 19.68 -6.76
N PRO A 244 -9.19 20.32 -7.78
CA PRO A 244 -9.17 19.81 -9.14
C PRO A 244 -7.71 19.70 -9.61
N TRP A 245 -7.34 18.48 -10.01
CA TRP A 245 -6.01 18.20 -10.55
C TRP A 245 -6.09 16.95 -11.41
N GLU A 246 -6.16 17.18 -12.72
CA GLU A 246 -6.18 16.10 -13.69
C GLU A 246 -4.80 15.50 -13.84
N THR A 247 -4.68 14.22 -13.56
CA THR A 247 -3.42 13.49 -13.66
C THR A 247 -3.30 12.84 -15.04
N GLY A 248 -2.14 13.01 -15.70
CA GLY A 248 -1.90 12.41 -17.00
C GLY A 248 -2.09 10.89 -16.98
N SER A 249 -2.93 10.39 -17.88
CA SER A 249 -3.28 8.95 -17.97
C SER A 249 -3.89 8.36 -16.69
N GLY A 250 -4.49 9.18 -15.84
CA GLY A 250 -5.06 8.74 -14.58
C GLY A 250 -4.02 8.27 -13.54
N MET A 251 -2.73 8.63 -13.69
CA MET A 251 -1.65 8.13 -12.83
C MET A 251 -1.59 8.77 -11.44
N SER A 252 -2.72 8.89 -10.77
CA SER A 252 -2.84 9.09 -9.33
C SER A 252 -2.68 7.74 -8.63
N ILE A 253 -1.45 7.32 -8.35
CA ILE A 253 -1.12 5.97 -7.86
C ILE A 253 -0.65 5.98 -6.42
N SER A 254 0.32 6.87 -6.07
CA SER A 254 0.85 6.92 -4.72
C SER A 254 -0.25 7.20 -3.70
N THR A 255 -0.18 6.55 -2.54
CA THR A 255 -1.11 6.82 -1.43
C THR A 255 -0.88 8.24 -0.91
N PRO A 256 -1.94 9.02 -0.59
CA PRO A 256 -1.77 10.31 0.08
C PRO A 256 -1.00 10.15 1.40
N VAL A 257 -0.03 11.02 1.64
CA VAL A 257 0.79 10.99 2.86
C VAL A 257 0.37 12.12 3.78
N LEU A 258 -0.11 11.78 4.97
CA LEU A 258 -0.37 12.75 6.04
C LEU A 258 0.91 12.96 6.86
N TYR A 259 1.31 14.21 7.03
CA TYR A 259 2.37 14.62 7.96
C TYR A 259 1.94 15.88 8.69
N ASN A 260 1.74 15.77 10.00
CA ASN A 260 1.11 16.82 10.80
C ASN A 260 -0.24 17.25 10.17
N ASP A 261 -0.35 18.50 9.70
CA ASP A 261 -1.54 19.03 9.04
C ASP A 261 -1.37 19.14 7.51
N TYR A 262 -0.43 18.42 6.92
CA TYR A 262 -0.17 18.46 5.49
C TYR A 262 -0.52 17.13 4.83
N ILE A 263 -1.12 17.20 3.64
CA ILE A 263 -1.27 16.06 2.73
C ILE A 263 -0.38 16.28 1.52
N PHE A 264 0.46 15.29 1.25
CA PHE A 264 1.32 15.25 0.08
C PHE A 264 0.91 14.13 -0.87
N VAL A 265 0.92 14.41 -2.17
CA VAL A 265 0.71 13.44 -3.26
C VAL A 265 1.65 13.72 -4.42
N SER A 266 2.01 12.66 -5.17
CA SER A 266 2.93 12.76 -6.31
C SER A 266 2.54 11.81 -7.44
N ALA A 267 2.49 12.31 -8.68
CA ALA A 267 2.09 11.58 -9.88
C ALA A 267 3.17 11.67 -10.97
N PHE A 268 3.42 10.55 -11.65
CA PHE A 268 4.46 10.40 -12.67
C PHE A 268 4.47 11.50 -13.75
N TYR A 269 3.34 11.81 -14.35
CA TYR A 269 3.28 12.84 -15.40
C TYR A 269 2.98 14.25 -14.90
N SER A 270 2.40 14.35 -13.70
CA SER A 270 1.78 15.60 -13.25
C SER A 270 2.49 16.27 -12.07
N GLY A 271 3.58 15.66 -11.56
CA GLY A 271 4.37 16.20 -10.46
C GLY A 271 3.76 15.99 -9.10
N SER A 272 3.89 16.96 -8.23
CA SER A 272 3.52 16.86 -6.82
C SER A 272 2.66 18.02 -6.35
N LEU A 273 1.83 17.75 -5.34
CA LEU A 273 0.95 18.69 -4.67
C LEU A 273 1.08 18.55 -3.16
N LEU A 274 1.27 19.68 -2.47
CA LEU A 274 1.16 19.81 -1.02
C LEU A 274 -0.03 20.69 -0.67
N VAL A 275 -0.90 20.18 0.19
CA VAL A 275 -2.01 20.94 0.79
C VAL A 275 -1.87 20.96 2.30
N LYS A 276 -2.34 22.05 2.92
CA LYS A 276 -2.44 22.20 4.37
C LYS A 276 -3.89 22.10 4.79
N LEU A 277 -4.17 21.30 5.79
CA LEU A 277 -5.48 21.11 6.38
C LEU A 277 -5.76 22.16 7.47
N SER A 278 -7.03 22.52 7.65
CA SER A 278 -7.51 23.29 8.80
C SER A 278 -7.42 22.48 10.10
N ASP A 279 -7.59 23.15 11.24
CA ASP A 279 -7.50 22.51 12.56
C ASP A 279 -8.53 21.39 12.79
N ASP A 280 -9.60 21.35 12.02
CA ASP A 280 -10.66 20.34 12.05
C ASP A 280 -10.68 19.45 10.80
N TYR A 281 -9.68 19.57 9.90
CA TYR A 281 -9.57 18.86 8.64
C TYR A 281 -10.73 19.02 7.64
N THR A 282 -11.72 19.87 7.94
CA THR A 282 -12.87 20.12 7.04
C THR A 282 -12.56 21.09 5.91
N LYS A 283 -11.40 21.75 5.93
CA LYS A 283 -10.92 22.65 4.88
C LYS A 283 -9.48 22.34 4.57
N ALA A 284 -9.06 22.66 3.36
CA ALA A 284 -7.67 22.55 2.95
C ALA A 284 -7.28 23.75 2.06
N GLU A 285 -6.00 24.12 2.08
CA GLU A 285 -5.42 25.12 1.20
C GLU A 285 -4.21 24.56 0.47
N LYS A 286 -4.02 24.96 -0.78
CA LYS A 286 -2.85 24.56 -1.56
C LYS A 286 -1.64 25.38 -1.11
N ILE A 287 -0.58 24.69 -0.65
CA ILE A 287 0.71 25.32 -0.33
C ILE A 287 1.51 25.49 -1.62
N TRP A 288 1.73 24.39 -2.33
CA TRP A 288 2.38 24.43 -3.63
C TRP A 288 1.91 23.25 -4.51
N GLN A 289 2.11 23.43 -5.81
CA GLN A 289 1.95 22.38 -6.83
C GLN A 289 3.06 22.59 -7.84
N ARG A 290 3.85 21.55 -8.11
CA ARG A 290 5.02 21.61 -8.96
C ARG A 290 5.04 20.45 -9.94
N SER A 291 5.42 20.72 -11.18
CA SER A 291 5.53 19.73 -12.25
C SER A 291 6.68 20.11 -13.16
N GLY A 292 7.46 19.15 -13.59
CA GLY A 292 8.56 19.36 -14.52
C GLY A 292 8.07 19.54 -15.97
N GLU A 293 9.03 19.79 -16.85
CA GLU A 293 8.78 19.93 -18.30
C GLU A 293 8.38 18.59 -18.97
N SER A 294 8.83 17.49 -18.38
CA SER A 294 8.58 16.13 -18.89
C SER A 294 8.94 15.08 -17.83
N GLU A 295 8.64 13.79 -18.12
CA GLU A 295 9.04 12.66 -17.26
C GLU A 295 10.57 12.51 -17.06
N ARG A 296 11.40 13.21 -17.86
CA ARG A 296 12.87 13.21 -17.76
C ARG A 296 13.46 14.49 -17.20
N LYS A 297 12.68 15.57 -17.23
CA LYS A 297 13.03 16.86 -16.66
C LYS A 297 11.99 17.24 -15.63
N THR A 298 12.02 16.51 -14.55
CA THR A 298 11.08 16.59 -13.45
C THR A 298 11.44 17.71 -12.49
N ASP A 299 10.42 18.29 -11.86
CA ASP A 299 10.55 19.23 -10.76
C ASP A 299 9.86 18.65 -9.52
N ALA A 300 10.40 18.92 -8.34
CA ALA A 300 10.00 18.26 -7.10
C ALA A 300 10.07 16.72 -7.22
N LEU A 301 8.96 16.01 -7.23
CA LEU A 301 8.89 14.56 -7.25
C LEU A 301 7.81 14.06 -8.21
N HIS A 302 8.11 13.03 -8.98
CA HIS A 302 7.22 12.40 -9.95
C HIS A 302 7.15 10.88 -9.71
N CYS A 303 6.51 10.49 -8.61
CA CYS A 303 6.38 9.08 -8.22
C CYS A 303 5.53 8.29 -9.21
N VAL A 304 5.88 7.01 -9.39
CA VAL A 304 5.09 6.06 -10.20
C VAL A 304 4.20 5.24 -9.28
N ILE A 305 4.71 4.13 -8.76
CA ILE A 305 3.97 3.20 -7.89
C ILE A 305 4.43 3.24 -6.43
N ASN A 306 5.50 3.97 -6.13
CA ASN A 306 5.96 4.18 -4.77
C ASN A 306 5.13 5.28 -4.08
N THR A 307 5.04 5.17 -2.76
CA THR A 307 4.50 6.21 -1.90
C THR A 307 5.66 6.82 -1.12
N PRO A 308 5.87 8.14 -1.18
CA PRO A 308 6.92 8.83 -0.42
C PRO A 308 6.73 8.70 1.09
N VAL A 309 7.79 9.05 1.82
CA VAL A 309 7.74 9.24 3.28
C VAL A 309 8.15 10.67 3.62
N ILE A 310 7.64 11.19 4.73
CA ILE A 310 7.95 12.53 5.22
C ILE A 310 8.53 12.40 6.62
N LEU A 311 9.78 12.84 6.79
CA LEU A 311 10.52 12.80 8.04
C LEU A 311 11.10 14.20 8.30
N ASP A 312 10.92 14.71 9.51
CA ASP A 312 11.53 15.98 9.97
C ASP A 312 11.37 17.15 9.00
N ASN A 313 10.18 17.30 8.39
CA ASN A 313 9.84 18.29 7.38
C ASN A 313 10.56 18.14 6.03
N TYR A 314 11.05 16.94 5.71
CA TYR A 314 11.58 16.60 4.40
C TYR A 314 10.81 15.44 3.78
N ILE A 315 10.60 15.52 2.46
CA ILE A 315 9.94 14.49 1.67
C ILE A 315 11.02 13.62 1.03
N TYR A 316 10.92 12.31 1.20
CA TYR A 316 11.80 11.35 0.54
C TYR A 316 10.96 10.45 -0.36
N GLY A 317 11.35 10.32 -1.62
CA GLY A 317 10.64 9.50 -2.59
C GLY A 317 11.47 9.23 -3.83
N VAL A 318 10.98 8.32 -4.65
CA VAL A 318 11.65 7.92 -5.90
C VAL A 318 10.98 8.59 -7.08
N ASP A 319 11.77 9.32 -7.84
CA ASP A 319 11.34 10.01 -9.06
C ASP A 319 11.21 9.03 -10.24
N SER A 320 10.76 9.54 -11.35
CA SER A 320 10.30 8.81 -12.55
C SER A 320 11.29 7.80 -13.14
N TYR A 321 12.59 7.97 -12.94
CA TYR A 321 13.64 7.06 -13.44
C TYR A 321 14.48 6.41 -12.35
N GLY A 322 14.01 6.44 -11.09
CA GLY A 322 14.67 5.76 -9.98
C GLY A 322 15.55 6.69 -9.14
N GLU A 323 15.53 7.99 -9.42
CA GLU A 323 16.24 8.97 -8.60
C GLU A 323 15.58 9.06 -7.22
N LEU A 324 16.26 8.61 -6.16
CA LEU A 324 15.87 8.84 -4.78
C LEU A 324 16.14 10.31 -4.44
N ARG A 325 15.12 11.05 -4.00
CA ARG A 325 15.19 12.48 -3.74
C ARG A 325 14.80 12.83 -2.31
N CYS A 326 15.44 13.85 -1.79
CA CYS A 326 15.02 14.63 -0.63
C CYS A 326 14.52 16.00 -1.09
N LEU A 327 13.33 16.38 -0.64
CA LEU A 327 12.77 17.71 -0.88
C LEU A 327 12.44 18.38 0.45
N GLU A 328 12.56 19.70 0.50
CA GLU A 328 12.03 20.51 1.60
C GLU A 328 10.49 20.51 1.54
N LEU A 329 9.82 20.23 2.64
CA LEU A 329 8.36 20.04 2.67
C LEU A 329 7.60 21.27 2.17
N LEU A 330 7.93 22.47 2.70
CA LEU A 330 7.11 23.66 2.46
C LEU A 330 7.36 24.33 1.11
N THR A 331 8.46 24.03 0.45
CA THR A 331 8.82 24.66 -0.85
C THR A 331 8.79 23.66 -2.00
N GLY A 332 9.01 22.37 -1.72
CA GLY A 332 9.22 21.32 -2.71
C GLY A 332 10.59 21.41 -3.39
N ASP A 333 11.51 22.24 -2.88
CA ASP A 333 12.85 22.38 -3.41
C ASP A 333 13.67 21.12 -3.15
N ARG A 334 14.39 20.66 -4.18
CA ARG A 334 15.24 19.48 -4.08
C ARG A 334 16.51 19.80 -3.29
N VAL A 335 16.69 19.08 -2.17
CA VAL A 335 17.90 19.17 -1.33
C VAL A 335 19.01 18.33 -1.92
N TRP A 336 18.71 17.05 -2.25
CA TRP A 336 19.65 16.15 -2.91
C TRP A 336 18.92 15.09 -3.76
N GLU A 337 19.71 14.40 -4.56
CA GLU A 337 19.29 13.28 -5.40
C GLU A 337 20.36 12.19 -5.35
N ASP A 338 19.95 10.91 -5.23
CA ASP A 338 20.81 9.74 -5.20
C ASP A 338 20.31 8.68 -6.20
N GLN A 339 21.23 7.90 -6.78
CA GLN A 339 20.92 6.84 -7.75
C GLN A 339 21.53 5.49 -7.36
N THR A 340 21.85 5.29 -6.07
CA THR A 340 22.49 4.06 -5.59
C THR A 340 21.51 3.09 -4.95
N ALA A 341 20.33 3.57 -4.52
CA ALA A 341 19.30 2.75 -3.90
C ALA A 341 18.58 1.81 -4.89
N VAL A 342 18.47 2.22 -6.14
CA VAL A 342 17.94 1.43 -7.26
C VAL A 342 18.58 1.87 -8.56
N ASP A 343 18.79 0.95 -9.51
CA ASP A 343 19.34 1.26 -10.82
C ASP A 343 18.41 2.19 -11.62
N ARG A 344 19.02 3.05 -12.43
CA ARG A 344 18.28 3.96 -13.28
C ARG A 344 17.44 3.21 -14.31
N GLY A 345 16.13 3.42 -14.26
CA GLY A 345 15.19 2.83 -15.21
C GLY A 345 13.87 3.58 -15.21
N ARG A 346 13.22 3.69 -16.38
CA ARG A 346 11.87 4.26 -16.42
C ARG A 346 10.95 3.43 -15.53
N TRP A 347 10.27 4.09 -14.57
CA TRP A 347 9.40 3.47 -13.56
C TRP A 347 10.16 2.60 -12.54
N ALA A 348 11.45 2.84 -12.34
CA ALA A 348 12.17 2.19 -11.24
C ALA A 348 11.53 2.55 -9.90
N ASN A 349 11.48 1.58 -8.99
CA ASN A 349 10.63 1.68 -7.82
C ASN A 349 11.32 1.23 -6.54
N ILE A 350 10.96 1.91 -5.45
CA ILE A 350 11.31 1.54 -4.07
C ILE A 350 10.05 1.71 -3.21
N HIS A 351 9.68 0.70 -2.44
CA HIS A 351 8.71 0.82 -1.35
C HIS A 351 9.42 1.19 -0.05
N PHE A 352 8.88 2.15 0.69
CA PHE A 352 9.43 2.67 1.94
C PHE A 352 8.65 2.14 3.12
N ILE A 353 9.37 1.71 4.15
CA ILE A 353 8.82 1.25 5.43
C ILE A 353 9.58 1.96 6.55
N GLN A 354 8.86 2.63 7.43
CA GLN A 354 9.44 3.30 8.58
C GLN A 354 9.56 2.32 9.74
N LYS A 355 10.75 2.24 10.31
CA LYS A 355 11.01 1.47 11.52
C LYS A 355 11.88 2.28 12.47
N GLU A 356 11.25 2.85 13.51
CA GLU A 356 11.95 3.74 14.45
C GLU A 356 12.63 4.91 13.71
N ASP A 357 13.93 5.09 13.87
CA ASP A 357 14.77 6.10 13.22
C ASP A 357 15.31 5.68 11.86
N LYS A 358 15.01 4.45 11.40
CA LYS A 358 15.49 3.90 10.15
C LYS A 358 14.39 3.82 9.09
N THR A 359 14.78 3.93 7.84
CA THR A 359 13.93 3.65 6.69
C THR A 359 14.37 2.35 6.04
N TRP A 360 13.47 1.37 6.06
CA TRP A 360 13.64 0.15 5.30
C TRP A 360 13.08 0.37 3.90
N MET A 361 13.79 -0.10 2.89
CA MET A 361 13.44 0.08 1.49
C MET A 361 13.41 -1.27 0.79
N PHE A 362 12.36 -1.52 0.01
CA PHE A 362 12.31 -2.67 -0.88
C PHE A 362 12.31 -2.18 -2.33
N ASN A 363 13.38 -2.48 -3.07
CA ASN A 363 13.53 -2.03 -4.46
C ASN A 363 13.05 -3.08 -5.47
N GLU A 364 12.89 -2.67 -6.73
CA GLU A 364 12.38 -3.53 -7.80
C GLU A 364 13.32 -4.69 -8.18
N HIS A 365 14.56 -4.71 -7.69
CA HIS A 365 15.48 -5.83 -7.86
C HIS A 365 15.26 -6.97 -6.85
N GLY A 366 14.28 -6.82 -5.95
CA GLY A 366 13.99 -7.77 -4.89
C GLY A 366 14.97 -7.69 -3.73
N GLU A 367 15.56 -6.52 -3.51
CA GLU A 367 16.49 -6.24 -2.44
C GLU A 367 15.79 -5.46 -1.31
N LEU A 368 16.06 -5.88 -0.08
CA LEU A 368 15.69 -5.17 1.13
C LEU A 368 16.90 -4.40 1.63
N ILE A 369 16.72 -3.10 1.90
CA ILE A 369 17.78 -2.16 2.28
C ILE A 369 17.40 -1.54 3.62
N ILE A 370 18.30 -1.57 4.60
CA ILE A 370 18.20 -0.79 5.84
C ILE A 370 19.01 0.48 5.63
N SER A 371 18.39 1.64 5.89
CA SER A 371 19.00 2.94 5.61
C SER A 371 18.60 4.01 6.63
N GLU A 372 19.37 5.10 6.63
CA GLU A 372 19.03 6.37 7.23
C GLU A 372 18.82 7.41 6.12
N LEU A 373 17.72 8.16 6.23
CA LEU A 373 17.40 9.27 5.34
C LEU A 373 17.49 10.58 6.14
N SER A 374 18.25 11.51 5.66
CA SER A 374 18.38 12.83 6.27
C SER A 374 18.56 13.92 5.20
N PRO A 375 18.46 15.21 5.56
CA PRO A 375 18.77 16.30 4.62
C PRO A 375 20.21 16.29 4.12
N GLU A 376 21.13 15.63 4.83
CA GLU A 376 22.54 15.48 4.45
C GLU A 376 22.76 14.41 3.37
N GLY A 377 21.82 13.43 3.26
CA GLY A 377 21.92 12.39 2.25
C GLY A 377 21.20 11.08 2.59
N PHE A 378 21.34 10.15 1.68
CA PHE A 378 20.98 8.74 1.83
C PHE A 378 22.20 7.98 2.35
N TYR A 379 22.02 7.26 3.45
CA TYR A 379 23.06 6.40 4.02
C TYR A 379 22.55 4.95 4.12
N GLU A 380 23.10 4.10 3.27
CA GLU A 380 22.82 2.67 3.30
C GLU A 380 23.59 1.98 4.44
N ILE A 381 22.86 1.35 5.36
CA ILE A 381 23.46 0.57 6.46
C ILE A 381 23.82 -0.83 5.96
N SER A 382 22.89 -1.47 5.27
CA SER A 382 23.08 -2.80 4.67
C SER A 382 21.97 -3.12 3.67
N ARG A 383 22.27 -4.06 2.76
CA ARG A 383 21.32 -4.57 1.77
C ARG A 383 21.41 -6.08 1.66
N THR A 384 20.28 -6.72 1.36
CA THR A 384 20.20 -8.16 1.09
C THR A 384 19.17 -8.46 0.02
N LYS A 385 19.42 -9.46 -0.79
CA LYS A 385 18.47 -10.00 -1.75
C LYS A 385 17.51 -10.95 -1.05
N ILE A 386 16.20 -10.80 -1.27
CA ILE A 386 15.18 -11.66 -0.64
C ILE A 386 14.29 -12.39 -1.66
N ILE A 387 14.18 -11.88 -2.89
CA ILE A 387 13.41 -12.52 -3.96
C ILE A 387 13.96 -12.14 -5.33
N GLU A 388 13.83 -13.01 -6.32
CA GLU A 388 14.25 -12.72 -7.69
C GLU A 388 13.20 -11.89 -8.45
N PRO A 389 13.59 -10.83 -9.17
CA PRO A 389 12.66 -10.11 -10.04
C PRO A 389 12.24 -10.96 -11.24
N THR A 390 11.04 -10.74 -11.74
CA THR A 390 10.50 -11.45 -12.91
C THR A 390 10.37 -10.53 -14.12
N LYS A 391 10.34 -11.12 -15.33
CA LYS A 391 10.23 -10.37 -16.60
C LYS A 391 8.79 -10.27 -17.13
N LYS A 392 7.79 -10.62 -16.34
CA LYS A 392 6.38 -10.56 -16.77
C LYS A 392 5.93 -9.12 -17.02
N GLN A 393 6.41 -8.19 -16.18
CA GLN A 393 6.02 -6.78 -16.21
C GLN A 393 6.88 -5.96 -17.18
N LEU A 394 8.20 -6.07 -17.04
CA LEU A 394 9.19 -5.38 -17.87
C LEU A 394 10.33 -6.31 -18.28
N PRO A 395 10.93 -6.11 -19.46
CA PRO A 395 12.03 -6.96 -19.96
C PRO A 395 13.27 -7.00 -19.04
N ARG A 396 13.52 -5.92 -18.28
CA ARG A 396 14.67 -5.85 -17.34
C ARG A 396 14.48 -6.73 -16.08
N GLY A 397 13.23 -7.16 -15.83
CA GLY A 397 12.88 -7.86 -14.60
C GLY A 397 12.63 -6.89 -13.45
N VAL A 398 11.45 -7.04 -12.80
CA VAL A 398 11.05 -6.17 -11.68
C VAL A 398 10.24 -6.95 -10.65
N THR A 399 10.26 -6.46 -9.42
CA THR A 399 9.36 -6.86 -8.34
C THR A 399 8.65 -5.60 -7.83
N TRP A 400 7.39 -5.41 -8.23
CA TRP A 400 6.63 -4.19 -7.94
C TRP A 400 5.63 -4.33 -6.80
N ALA A 401 5.37 -5.55 -6.35
CA ALA A 401 4.46 -5.78 -5.22
C ALA A 401 5.03 -5.15 -3.94
N HIS A 402 4.16 -4.54 -3.14
CA HIS A 402 4.53 -4.00 -1.83
C HIS A 402 4.74 -5.15 -0.84
N PRO A 403 5.83 -5.18 -0.04
CA PRO A 403 6.03 -6.17 1.00
C PRO A 403 5.08 -5.95 2.20
N ALA A 404 4.80 -7.03 2.93
CA ALA A 404 4.15 -6.98 4.24
C ALA A 404 5.14 -7.35 5.34
N PHE A 405 5.07 -6.65 6.48
CA PHE A 405 5.94 -6.85 7.63
C PHE A 405 5.11 -7.23 8.85
N ALA A 406 5.22 -8.46 9.29
CA ALA A 406 4.47 -8.97 10.43
C ALA A 406 5.22 -10.11 11.12
N ASN A 407 5.06 -10.24 12.44
CA ASN A 407 5.64 -11.34 13.21
C ASN A 407 7.17 -11.46 13.05
N ARG A 408 7.88 -10.35 12.91
CA ARG A 408 9.32 -10.25 12.60
C ARG A 408 9.73 -10.88 11.26
N HIS A 409 8.79 -10.99 10.32
CA HIS A 409 9.04 -11.52 8.98
C HIS A 409 8.66 -10.50 7.92
N VAL A 410 9.26 -10.64 6.77
CA VAL A 410 8.77 -9.99 5.55
C VAL A 410 8.19 -11.04 4.60
N PHE A 411 6.99 -10.73 4.12
CA PHE A 411 6.28 -11.51 3.12
C PHE A 411 6.27 -10.73 1.82
N ILE A 412 6.76 -11.33 0.76
CA ILE A 412 6.85 -10.66 -0.56
C ILE A 412 6.60 -11.65 -1.68
N ARG A 413 6.06 -11.16 -2.79
CA ARG A 413 5.80 -11.97 -3.97
C ARG A 413 6.46 -11.38 -5.21
N ASN A 414 6.73 -12.25 -6.17
CA ASN A 414 6.92 -11.92 -7.59
C ASN A 414 5.79 -12.57 -8.42
N ASP A 415 5.95 -12.70 -9.76
CA ASP A 415 4.91 -13.31 -10.62
C ASP A 415 4.91 -14.85 -10.60
N LYS A 416 5.68 -15.49 -9.75
CA LYS A 416 5.82 -16.96 -9.70
C LYS A 416 5.71 -17.55 -8.31
N GLU A 417 6.12 -16.79 -7.30
CA GLU A 417 6.21 -17.27 -5.93
C GLU A 417 5.98 -16.16 -4.92
N MET A 418 5.57 -16.55 -3.73
CA MET A 418 5.61 -15.74 -2.52
C MET A 418 6.59 -16.39 -1.56
N VAL A 419 7.37 -15.58 -0.85
CA VAL A 419 8.37 -16.01 0.14
C VAL A 419 8.14 -15.34 1.48
N CYS A 420 8.57 -16.02 2.54
CA CYS A 420 8.65 -15.52 3.91
C CYS A 420 10.11 -15.52 4.34
N ILE A 421 10.59 -14.39 4.83
CA ILE A 421 11.97 -14.23 5.32
C ILE A 421 11.92 -13.84 6.78
N ASP A 422 12.62 -14.57 7.64
CA ASP A 422 12.82 -14.23 9.04
C ASP A 422 13.77 -13.03 9.16
N LEU A 423 13.32 -12.00 9.86
CA LEU A 423 14.06 -10.78 10.18
C LEU A 423 14.37 -10.66 11.67
N SER A 424 14.17 -11.72 12.43
CA SER A 424 14.44 -11.74 13.88
C SER A 424 15.91 -11.50 14.15
N GLU A 425 16.20 -10.73 15.20
CA GLU A 425 17.52 -10.61 15.80
C GLU A 425 17.92 -11.95 16.41
N ASN A 426 19.15 -12.45 16.11
CA ASN A 426 19.69 -13.71 16.62
C ASN A 426 20.12 -13.63 18.09
#